data_94f397b2fbf9a3f58e5a0368f74e949b
#
_entry.id   94f397b2fbf9a3f58e5a0368f74e949b
#
_cell.length_a   1.000
_cell.length_b   1.000
_cell.length_c   1.000
_cell.angle_alpha   90.00
_cell.angle_beta   90.00
_cell.angle_gamma   90.00
#
_symmetry.space_group_name_H-M   'P 1'
#
loop_
_entity.id
_entity.type
_entity.pdbx_description
1 polymer ?
#
loop_
_entity_poly.entity_id
_entity_poly.type
_entity_poly.pdbx_seq_one_letter_code
_entity_poly.pdbx_strand_id
1 'polypeptide(L)'
;MEKYTEWKKEIEKIISQVDGKVCINFYDLNKNDGFSINGSEKVLSASMIKLLILAELLKKVSENKFSLSDAITITNFMKTEGDGVLKELNTGHHFTLKELATLMIIVSDNQATNI
;
A
#
# COMPACT_ATOMS: atom_id res chain seq x y z
N MET A 1 -22.09 -11.17 15.98
CA MET A 1 -21.64 -10.30 17.12
C MET A 1 -20.79 -11.07 18.14
N GLU A 2 -21.22 -12.18 18.75
CA GLU A 2 -20.42 -12.91 19.77
C GLU A 2 -19.04 -13.36 19.28
N LYS A 3 -18.94 -13.95 18.09
CA LYS A 3 -17.68 -14.47 17.52
C LYS A 3 -16.59 -13.41 17.39
N TYR A 4 -16.90 -12.21 16.94
CA TYR A 4 -15.89 -11.14 16.77
C TYR A 4 -15.49 -10.54 18.10
N THR A 5 -16.39 -10.52 19.07
CA THR A 5 -16.08 -10.12 20.46
C THR A 5 -15.10 -11.09 21.12
N GLU A 6 -15.26 -12.39 20.87
CA GLU A 6 -14.35 -13.42 21.35
C GLU A 6 -12.97 -13.32 20.70
N TRP A 7 -12.91 -13.19 19.36
CA TRP A 7 -11.66 -12.97 18.64
C TRP A 7 -10.93 -11.72 19.12
N LYS A 8 -11.67 -10.63 19.33
CA LYS A 8 -11.08 -9.38 19.84
C LYS A 8 -10.39 -9.62 21.19
N LYS A 9 -11.05 -10.31 22.13
CA LYS A 9 -10.48 -10.62 23.45
C LYS A 9 -9.24 -11.50 23.38
N GLU A 10 -9.24 -12.52 22.52
CA GLU A 10 -8.07 -13.38 22.30
C GLU A 10 -6.90 -12.60 21.72
N ILE A 11 -7.15 -11.74 20.74
CA ILE A 11 -6.15 -10.88 20.11
C ILE A 11 -5.59 -9.87 21.12
N GLU A 12 -6.44 -9.23 21.95
CA GLU A 12 -6.01 -8.30 23.00
C GLU A 12 -5.08 -9.01 24.02
N LYS A 13 -5.36 -10.27 24.35
CA LYS A 13 -4.50 -11.07 25.20
C LYS A 13 -3.12 -11.35 24.57
N ILE A 14 -3.07 -11.61 23.26
CA ILE A 14 -1.81 -11.79 22.54
C ILE A 14 -1.04 -10.46 22.47
N ILE A 15 -1.72 -9.37 22.14
CA ILE A 15 -1.13 -8.03 22.04
C ILE A 15 -0.51 -7.59 23.37
N SER A 16 -1.13 -7.93 24.51
CA SER A 16 -0.60 -7.56 25.83
C SER A 16 0.79 -8.14 26.12
N GLN A 17 1.26 -9.11 25.34
CA GLN A 17 2.58 -9.75 25.46
C GLN A 17 3.61 -9.15 24.48
N VAL A 18 3.18 -8.24 23.59
CA VAL A 18 4.04 -7.61 22.59
C VAL A 18 4.60 -6.31 23.16
N ASP A 19 5.92 -6.17 23.16
CA ASP A 19 6.57 -4.89 23.46
C ASP A 19 6.52 -3.99 22.22
N GLY A 20 5.44 -3.21 22.10
CA GLY A 20 5.21 -2.33 20.97
C GLY A 20 3.76 -1.91 20.82
N LYS A 21 3.51 -0.95 19.92
CA LYS A 21 2.16 -0.48 19.59
C LYS A 21 1.58 -1.36 18.49
N VAL A 22 0.46 -2.03 18.78
CA VAL A 22 -0.31 -2.82 17.81
C VAL A 22 -1.65 -2.15 17.57
N CYS A 23 -1.97 -1.93 16.30
CA CYS A 23 -3.25 -1.37 15.84
C CYS A 23 -3.89 -2.34 14.86
N ILE A 24 -5.15 -2.67 15.08
CA ILE A 24 -5.89 -3.62 14.23
C ILE A 24 -7.25 -3.00 13.88
N ASN A 25 -7.63 -3.13 12.63
CA ASN A 25 -8.99 -2.89 12.18
C ASN A 25 -9.43 -4.07 11.31
N PHE A 26 -10.43 -4.79 11.78
CA PHE A 26 -11.01 -5.93 11.08
C PHE A 26 -12.47 -5.62 10.72
N TYR A 27 -12.83 -5.90 9.48
CA TYR A 27 -14.19 -5.70 8.99
C TYR A 27 -14.61 -6.83 8.05
N ASP A 28 -15.71 -7.51 8.38
CA ASP A 28 -16.32 -8.54 7.55
C ASP A 28 -17.34 -7.88 6.61
N LEU A 29 -17.01 -7.80 5.34
CA LEU A 29 -17.86 -7.18 4.30
C LEU A 29 -19.20 -7.90 4.13
N ASN A 30 -19.25 -9.21 4.33
CA ASN A 30 -20.49 -9.98 4.17
C ASN A 30 -21.46 -9.75 5.31
N LYS A 31 -20.95 -9.56 6.53
CA LYS A 31 -21.75 -9.36 7.74
C LYS A 31 -21.93 -7.91 8.12
N ASN A 32 -21.23 -7.02 7.44
CA ASN A 32 -21.21 -5.58 7.73
C ASN A 32 -20.90 -5.33 9.21
N ASP A 33 -19.92 -6.07 9.77
CA ASP A 33 -19.56 -6.07 11.20
C ASP A 33 -18.06 -6.28 11.36
N GLY A 34 -17.50 -5.89 12.51
CA GLY A 34 -16.08 -6.04 12.75
C GLY A 34 -15.67 -5.50 14.11
N PHE A 35 -14.38 -5.33 14.31
CA PHE A 35 -13.82 -4.74 15.52
C PHE A 35 -12.56 -3.93 15.23
N SER A 36 -12.24 -3.05 16.15
CA SER A 36 -11.03 -2.24 16.12
C SER A 36 -10.31 -2.31 17.46
N ILE A 37 -8.97 -2.37 17.42
CA ILE A 37 -8.08 -2.26 18.56
C ILE A 37 -7.11 -1.14 18.24
N ASN A 38 -7.07 -0.08 19.06
CA ASN A 38 -6.25 1.12 18.84
C ASN A 38 -6.44 1.74 17.43
N GLY A 39 -7.64 1.64 16.84
CA GLY A 39 -7.89 2.02 15.44
C GLY A 39 -7.83 3.51 15.17
N SER A 40 -7.89 4.37 16.20
CA SER A 40 -7.71 5.83 16.09
C SER A 40 -6.25 6.29 16.19
N GLU A 41 -5.35 5.36 16.53
CA GLU A 41 -3.94 5.66 16.69
C GLU A 41 -3.26 5.90 15.33
N LYS A 42 -2.38 6.90 15.30
CA LYS A 42 -1.54 7.16 14.13
C LYS A 42 -0.31 6.29 14.18
N VAL A 43 -0.09 5.55 13.10
CA VAL A 43 1.08 4.69 12.89
C VAL A 43 1.71 5.00 11.54
N LEU A 44 2.99 4.69 11.37
CA LEU A 44 3.65 4.78 10.08
C LEU A 44 3.05 3.75 9.13
N SER A 45 2.61 4.20 7.96
CA SER A 45 1.98 3.34 6.96
C SER A 45 2.97 2.40 6.28
N ALA A 46 4.27 2.75 6.29
CA ALA A 46 5.27 2.07 5.47
C ALA A 46 4.74 1.84 4.04
N SER A 47 4.99 0.68 3.45
CA SER A 47 4.53 0.37 2.07
C SER A 47 3.01 0.21 1.94
N MET A 48 2.24 0.24 3.01
CA MET A 48 0.76 0.25 2.93
C MET A 48 0.23 1.48 2.19
N ILE A 49 0.96 2.61 2.19
CA ILE A 49 0.59 3.81 1.43
C ILE A 49 0.45 3.52 -0.07
N LYS A 50 1.18 2.55 -0.61
CA LYS A 50 1.16 2.18 -2.03
C LYS A 50 -0.22 1.72 -2.51
N LEU A 51 -1.03 1.14 -1.62
CA LEU A 51 -2.42 0.80 -1.94
C LEU A 51 -3.27 2.05 -2.20
N LEU A 52 -3.05 3.12 -1.45
CA LEU A 52 -3.77 4.38 -1.67
C LEU A 52 -3.30 5.08 -2.95
N ILE A 53 -2.00 5.02 -3.25
CA ILE A 53 -1.44 5.54 -4.50
C ILE A 53 -2.02 4.78 -5.69
N LEU A 54 -2.09 3.44 -5.63
CA LEU A 54 -2.72 2.63 -6.67
C LEU A 54 -4.20 2.98 -6.84
N ALA A 55 -4.93 3.15 -5.74
CA ALA A 55 -6.34 3.54 -5.80
C ALA A 55 -6.54 4.90 -6.47
N GLU A 56 -5.70 5.89 -6.16
CA GLU A 56 -5.75 7.21 -6.80
C GLU A 56 -5.39 7.13 -8.29
N LEU A 57 -4.36 6.35 -8.66
CA LEU A 57 -4.02 6.11 -10.07
C LEU A 57 -5.22 5.53 -10.83
N LEU A 58 -5.83 4.46 -10.31
CA LEU A 58 -6.99 3.81 -10.96
C LEU A 58 -8.19 4.75 -11.06
N LYS A 59 -8.40 5.60 -10.05
CA LYS A 59 -9.41 6.66 -10.10
C LYS A 59 -9.11 7.64 -11.23
N LYS A 60 -7.88 8.14 -11.37
CA LYS A 60 -7.49 9.05 -12.47
C LYS A 60 -7.67 8.39 -13.83
N VAL A 61 -7.39 7.09 -13.95
CA VAL A 61 -7.65 6.32 -15.16
C VAL A 61 -9.15 6.25 -15.46
N SER A 62 -9.99 5.99 -14.46
CA SER A 62 -11.45 5.96 -14.64
C SER A 62 -12.05 7.32 -15.03
N GLU A 63 -11.39 8.40 -14.64
CA GLU A 63 -11.73 9.78 -15.01
C GLU A 63 -11.15 10.20 -16.38
N ASN A 64 -10.51 9.29 -17.12
CA ASN A 64 -9.83 9.54 -18.41
C ASN A 64 -8.72 10.62 -18.34
N LYS A 65 -8.11 10.81 -17.15
CA LYS A 65 -6.98 11.74 -16.97
C LYS A 65 -5.65 11.09 -17.34
N PHE A 66 -5.54 9.78 -17.16
CA PHE A 66 -4.39 8.96 -17.53
C PHE A 66 -4.85 7.70 -18.23
N SER A 67 -3.94 7.08 -18.99
CA SER A 67 -4.11 5.69 -19.48
C SER A 67 -3.06 4.80 -18.81
N LEU A 68 -3.43 3.58 -18.48
CA LEU A 68 -2.46 2.58 -17.99
C LEU A 68 -1.37 2.26 -19.02
N SER A 69 -1.59 2.58 -20.30
CA SER A 69 -0.61 2.47 -21.39
C SER A 69 0.27 3.72 -21.56
N ASP A 70 0.03 4.81 -20.82
CA ASP A 70 0.89 5.99 -20.88
C ASP A 70 2.29 5.62 -20.44
N ALA A 71 3.29 6.00 -21.25
CA ALA A 71 4.68 5.65 -21.04
C ALA A 71 5.45 6.78 -20.33
N ILE A 72 6.20 6.43 -19.32
CA ILE A 72 7.10 7.32 -18.59
C ILE A 72 8.54 6.93 -18.91
N THR A 73 9.37 7.90 -19.26
CA THR A 73 10.81 7.70 -19.45
C THR A 73 11.53 7.88 -18.12
N ILE A 74 12.25 6.86 -17.69
CA ILE A 74 13.03 6.93 -16.44
C ILE A 74 14.23 7.84 -16.61
N THR A 75 14.34 8.84 -15.76
CA THR A 75 15.43 9.82 -15.72
C THR A 75 16.24 9.73 -14.43
N ASN A 76 17.44 10.30 -14.40
CA ASN A 76 18.26 10.34 -13.19
C ASN A 76 17.57 11.06 -12.02
N PHE A 77 16.76 12.08 -12.30
CA PHE A 77 16.03 12.85 -11.28
C PHE A 77 14.93 12.04 -10.59
N MET A 78 14.48 10.94 -11.21
CA MET A 78 13.45 10.05 -10.66
C MET A 78 14.04 8.97 -9.75
N LYS A 79 15.38 8.81 -9.75
CA LYS A 79 16.02 7.79 -8.89
C LYS A 79 15.90 8.19 -7.42
N THR A 80 15.44 7.23 -6.62
CA THR A 80 15.28 7.39 -5.18
C THR A 80 16.02 6.27 -4.45
N GLU A 81 16.38 6.54 -3.20
CA GLU A 81 16.88 5.51 -2.30
C GLU A 81 15.76 4.56 -1.86
N GLY A 82 16.15 3.44 -1.28
CA GLY A 82 15.25 2.42 -0.75
C GLY A 82 15.16 1.19 -1.62
N ASP A 83 14.16 0.34 -1.34
CA ASP A 83 13.98 -0.95 -2.02
C ASP A 83 13.36 -0.77 -3.41
N GLY A 84 13.68 -1.70 -4.28
CA GLY A 84 13.14 -1.75 -5.64
C GLY A 84 14.17 -2.12 -6.69
N VAL A 85 13.71 -2.39 -7.89
CA VAL A 85 14.55 -2.83 -9.02
C VAL A 85 14.84 -1.69 -10.01
N LEU A 86 13.96 -0.69 -10.11
CA LEU A 86 14.11 0.39 -11.09
C LEU A 86 15.37 1.23 -10.89
N LYS A 87 15.79 1.39 -9.65
CA LYS A 87 17.01 2.15 -9.31
C LYS A 87 18.29 1.50 -9.87
N GLU A 88 18.27 0.18 -10.09
CA GLU A 88 19.40 -0.59 -10.61
C GLU A 88 19.46 -0.55 -12.16
N LEU A 89 18.39 -0.11 -12.81
CA LEU A 89 18.33 -0.02 -14.26
C LEU A 89 18.95 1.29 -14.76
N ASN A 90 19.43 1.27 -15.97
CA ASN A 90 19.90 2.47 -16.65
C ASN A 90 18.73 3.42 -16.92
N THR A 91 19.03 4.72 -17.01
CA THR A 91 18.05 5.72 -17.44
C THR A 91 17.77 5.61 -18.94
N GLY A 92 16.64 6.21 -19.36
CA GLY A 92 16.20 6.16 -20.76
C GLY A 92 15.23 5.02 -21.07
N HIS A 93 15.04 4.06 -20.15
CA HIS A 93 13.99 3.05 -20.33
C HIS A 93 12.60 3.68 -20.20
N HIS A 94 11.66 3.14 -20.98
CA HIS A 94 10.26 3.51 -20.94
C HIS A 94 9.46 2.43 -20.23
N PHE A 95 8.64 2.84 -19.27
CA PHE A 95 7.70 1.96 -18.57
C PHE A 95 6.31 2.56 -18.67
N THR A 96 5.31 1.73 -18.88
CA THR A 96 3.91 2.14 -18.80
C THR A 96 3.49 2.36 -17.35
N LEU A 97 2.46 3.19 -17.12
CA LEU A 97 1.87 3.35 -15.78
C LEU A 97 1.42 2.01 -15.19
N LYS A 98 0.96 1.07 -16.03
CA LYS A 98 0.62 -0.30 -15.59
C LYS A 98 1.85 -1.03 -15.04
N GLU A 99 2.98 -0.98 -15.75
CA GLU A 99 4.22 -1.65 -15.33
C GLU A 99 4.78 -1.04 -14.04
N LEU A 100 4.78 0.31 -13.94
CA LEU A 100 5.20 1.00 -12.73
C LEU A 100 4.30 0.64 -11.54
N ALA A 101 2.98 0.67 -11.71
CA ALA A 101 2.04 0.26 -10.66
C ALA A 101 2.25 -1.22 -10.27
N THR A 102 2.56 -2.09 -11.23
CA THR A 102 2.87 -3.49 -10.97
C THR A 102 4.13 -3.62 -10.10
N LEU A 103 5.23 -2.96 -10.47
CA LEU A 103 6.47 -2.97 -9.69
C LEU A 103 6.29 -2.37 -8.29
N MET A 104 5.54 -1.27 -8.18
CA MET A 104 5.19 -0.66 -6.90
C MET A 104 4.54 -1.67 -5.93
N ILE A 105 3.64 -2.52 -6.43
CA ILE A 105 2.87 -3.44 -5.59
C ILE A 105 3.59 -4.77 -5.37
N ILE A 106 4.12 -5.42 -6.42
CA ILE A 106 4.63 -6.79 -6.29
C ILE A 106 6.02 -6.89 -5.66
N VAL A 107 6.89 -5.88 -5.89
CA VAL A 107 8.24 -5.81 -5.31
C VAL A 107 8.45 -4.59 -4.42
N SER A 108 7.37 -3.87 -4.13
CA SER A 108 7.42 -2.66 -3.29
C SER A 108 8.43 -1.59 -3.78
N ASP A 109 8.59 -1.46 -5.10
CA ASP A 109 9.55 -0.54 -5.70
C ASP A 109 9.29 0.91 -5.30
N ASN A 110 10.27 1.52 -4.62
CA ASN A 110 10.13 2.89 -4.12
C ASN A 110 10.26 3.93 -5.23
N GLN A 111 11.05 3.66 -6.26
CA GLN A 111 11.15 4.55 -7.40
C GLN A 111 9.85 4.57 -8.21
N ALA A 112 9.25 3.38 -8.48
CA ALA A 112 7.93 3.29 -9.09
C ALA A 112 6.83 3.99 -8.29
N THR A 113 7.00 4.07 -6.97
CA THR A 113 6.06 4.75 -6.07
C THR A 113 6.12 6.27 -6.22
N ASN A 114 7.30 6.82 -6.50
CA ASN A 114 7.55 8.27 -6.53
C ASN A 114 7.42 8.89 -7.95
N ILE A 115 7.29 8.06 -8.98
CA ILE A 115 7.01 8.47 -10.35
C ILE A 115 5.53 8.75 -10.56
#